data_74fcc127bfd50f293d05502068ee30f7
#
_entry.id   74fcc127bfd50f293d05502068ee30f7
#
_cell.length_a   1.000
_cell.length_b   1.000
_cell.length_c   1.000
_cell.angle_alpha   90.00
_cell.angle_beta   90.00
_cell.angle_gamma   90.00
#
_symmetry.space_group_name_H-M   'P 1'
#
loop_
_entity.id
_entity.type
_entity.pdbx_description
1 polymer ?
#
loop_
_entity_poly.entity_id
_entity_poly.type
_entity_poly.pdbx_seq_one_letter_code
_entity_poly.pdbx_strand_id
1 'polypeptide(L)'
;MNKIKKFLNKFYLDRNEKEFIRHNKKIFIPKPNRSKPLVLMELNESSANLISYSYMASILEKKYDATIFSFIPNVPRSFFKKSMWELRRIFGYKTLRIFKSFGTDRLIIPSLSGPMKIEVNDIFQKKISFIKTKDDLENLTIFGILFGDLIYDYYLNYYKEPEIDLSSKKFRQHLRFCIGLIVFWNSYIKNNDVKAISVSHTVYSNAIPSRIANNYDLPSYQTTVEDIFLLTKDRLFAFTEFKDFRSVFQNLPANIKRQGISKAKE
;
A
#
# COMPACT_ATOMS: atom_id res chain seq x y z
N MET A 1 20.68 -13.14 14.83
CA MET A 1 19.63 -14.16 14.61
C MET A 1 19.85 -14.81 13.24
N ASN A 2 20.03 -16.11 13.16
CA ASN A 2 20.37 -16.84 11.93
C ASN A 2 19.29 -16.64 10.84
N LYS A 3 19.68 -16.35 9.58
CA LYS A 3 18.78 -16.11 8.43
C LYS A 3 17.75 -17.24 8.24
N ILE A 4 18.16 -18.49 8.51
CA ILE A 4 17.29 -19.67 8.45
C ILE A 4 16.18 -19.60 9.49
N LYS A 5 16.49 -19.24 10.75
CA LYS A 5 15.50 -19.09 11.82
C LYS A 5 14.48 -18.00 11.49
N LYS A 6 14.96 -16.86 10.92
CA LYS A 6 14.09 -15.78 10.45
C LYS A 6 13.16 -16.21 9.30
N PHE A 7 13.65 -17.08 8.43
CA PHE A 7 12.85 -17.66 7.34
C PHE A 7 11.77 -18.61 7.87
N LEU A 8 12.18 -19.56 8.73
CA LEU A 8 11.25 -20.54 9.32
C LEU A 8 10.15 -19.87 10.15
N ASN A 9 10.47 -18.81 10.89
CA ASN A 9 9.49 -18.04 11.66
C ASN A 9 8.36 -17.44 10.82
N LYS A 10 8.52 -17.34 9.50
CA LYS A 10 7.46 -16.87 8.59
C LYS A 10 6.37 -17.93 8.33
N PHE A 11 6.60 -19.18 8.71
CA PHE A 11 5.65 -20.28 8.54
C PHE A 11 5.07 -20.78 9.87
N TYR A 12 5.74 -20.50 10.98
CA TYR A 12 5.31 -20.90 12.30
C TYR A 12 4.39 -19.84 12.92
N LEU A 13 3.21 -20.29 13.35
CA LEU A 13 2.29 -19.51 14.17
C LEU A 13 2.67 -19.69 15.64
N ASP A 14 2.83 -18.60 16.37
CA ASP A 14 2.94 -18.64 17.81
C ASP A 14 1.57 -18.94 18.48
N ARG A 15 1.54 -18.99 19.82
CA ARG A 15 0.34 -19.31 20.58
C ARG A 15 -0.76 -18.27 20.35
N ASN A 16 -0.42 -16.98 20.40
CA ASN A 16 -1.37 -15.89 20.26
C ASN A 16 -1.94 -15.82 18.85
N GLU A 17 -1.10 -16.01 17.82
CA GLU A 17 -1.52 -16.09 16.42
C GLU A 17 -2.49 -17.28 16.18
N LYS A 18 -2.25 -18.43 16.81
CA LYS A 18 -3.15 -19.59 16.73
C LYS A 18 -4.49 -19.32 17.41
N GLU A 19 -4.47 -18.67 18.58
CA GLU A 19 -5.68 -18.27 19.31
C GLU A 19 -6.49 -17.25 18.53
N PHE A 20 -5.81 -16.26 17.91
CA PHE A 20 -6.44 -15.27 17.05
C PHE A 20 -7.12 -15.91 15.83
N ILE A 21 -6.44 -16.83 15.15
CA ILE A 21 -7.03 -17.59 14.04
C ILE A 21 -8.27 -18.38 14.50
N ARG A 22 -8.20 -19.02 15.67
CA ARG A 22 -9.32 -19.81 16.22
C ARG A 22 -10.51 -18.92 16.55
N HIS A 23 -10.25 -17.75 17.12
CA HIS A 23 -11.25 -16.72 17.40
C HIS A 23 -11.92 -16.25 16.11
N ASN A 24 -11.12 -15.83 15.12
CA ASN A 24 -11.61 -15.32 13.84
C ASN A 24 -12.49 -16.33 13.10
N LYS A 25 -12.10 -17.61 13.06
CA LYS A 25 -12.89 -18.68 12.42
C LYS A 25 -14.27 -18.89 13.05
N LYS A 26 -14.49 -18.45 14.30
CA LYS A 26 -15.82 -18.50 14.94
C LYS A 26 -16.69 -17.31 14.57
N ILE A 27 -16.07 -16.15 14.27
CA ILE A 27 -16.77 -14.88 14.03
C ILE A 27 -16.94 -14.62 12.55
N PHE A 28 -15.89 -14.85 11.77
CA PHE A 28 -15.87 -14.62 10.33
C PHE A 28 -16.19 -15.93 9.62
N ILE A 29 -17.42 -16.08 9.20
CA ILE A 29 -17.83 -17.23 8.36
C ILE A 29 -17.60 -16.79 6.91
N PRO A 30 -16.59 -17.31 6.22
CA PRO A 30 -16.36 -16.99 4.83
C PRO A 30 -17.60 -17.35 4.00
N LYS A 31 -18.14 -16.39 3.29
CA LYS A 31 -19.14 -16.62 2.24
C LYS A 31 -18.47 -16.37 0.88
N PRO A 32 -17.63 -17.28 0.39
CA PRO A 32 -16.99 -17.09 -0.89
C PRO A 32 -18.07 -17.12 -1.99
N ASN A 33 -18.37 -15.96 -2.51
CA ASN A 33 -19.21 -15.83 -3.69
C ASN A 33 -18.48 -14.98 -4.72
N ARG A 34 -18.06 -15.60 -5.81
CA ARG A 34 -17.26 -14.95 -6.86
C ARG A 34 -18.04 -13.88 -7.64
N SER A 35 -19.35 -13.83 -7.50
CA SER A 35 -20.21 -12.81 -8.13
C SER A 35 -20.36 -11.54 -7.28
N LYS A 36 -19.81 -11.51 -6.07
CA LYS A 36 -19.90 -10.35 -5.18
C LYS A 36 -18.85 -9.29 -5.51
N PRO A 37 -19.14 -8.01 -5.17
CA PRO A 37 -18.18 -6.94 -5.18
C PRO A 37 -16.92 -7.28 -4.37
N LEU A 38 -15.83 -6.54 -4.59
CA LEU A 38 -14.55 -6.76 -3.95
C LEU A 38 -14.21 -5.65 -2.96
N VAL A 39 -13.65 -6.04 -1.83
CA VAL A 39 -12.89 -5.16 -0.95
C VAL A 39 -11.44 -5.60 -0.95
N LEU A 40 -10.53 -4.66 -1.21
CA LEU A 40 -9.09 -4.93 -1.28
C LEU A 40 -8.41 -4.56 0.03
N MET A 41 -7.71 -5.52 0.63
CA MET A 41 -6.97 -5.35 1.88
C MET A 41 -5.48 -5.61 1.65
N GLU A 42 -4.62 -4.63 1.92
CA GLU A 42 -3.17 -4.85 1.82
C GLU A 42 -2.72 -5.92 2.81
N LEU A 43 -1.93 -6.87 2.35
CA LEU A 43 -1.32 -7.91 3.17
C LEU A 43 -0.19 -7.30 4.01
N ASN A 44 -0.45 -6.99 5.26
CA ASN A 44 0.53 -6.45 6.20
C ASN A 44 1.15 -7.57 7.05
N GLU A 45 2.49 -7.62 7.11
CA GLU A 45 3.23 -8.61 7.90
C GLU A 45 3.35 -8.24 9.39
N SER A 46 2.97 -7.02 9.77
CA SER A 46 3.02 -6.55 11.17
C SER A 46 1.91 -7.19 12.00
N SER A 47 2.28 -7.98 12.99
CA SER A 47 1.32 -8.60 13.91
C SER A 47 0.49 -7.57 14.70
N ALA A 48 1.05 -6.39 14.97
CA ALA A 48 0.35 -5.32 15.69
C ALA A 48 -0.91 -4.83 14.94
N ASN A 49 -0.91 -4.85 13.62
CA ASN A 49 -2.03 -4.36 12.81
C ASN A 49 -3.13 -5.41 12.56
N LEU A 50 -2.90 -6.68 12.90
CA LEU A 50 -3.81 -7.77 12.48
C LEU A 50 -5.22 -7.64 13.06
N ILE A 51 -5.34 -7.12 14.28
CA ILE A 51 -6.64 -6.92 14.93
C ILE A 51 -7.43 -5.84 14.21
N SER A 52 -6.86 -4.65 14.02
CA SER A 52 -7.52 -3.53 13.33
C SER A 52 -7.87 -3.90 11.87
N TYR A 53 -7.00 -4.63 11.18
CA TYR A 53 -7.29 -5.16 9.84
C TYR A 53 -8.47 -6.13 9.81
N SER A 54 -8.59 -7.02 10.80
CA SER A 54 -9.70 -7.96 10.85
C SER A 54 -11.05 -7.27 11.11
N TYR A 55 -11.08 -6.26 11.98
CA TYR A 55 -12.26 -5.43 12.19
C TYR A 55 -12.64 -4.64 10.94
N MET A 56 -11.65 -3.99 10.31
CA MET A 56 -11.88 -3.23 9.09
C MET A 56 -12.41 -4.12 7.97
N ALA A 57 -11.82 -5.31 7.77
CA ALA A 57 -12.29 -6.28 6.80
C ALA A 57 -13.76 -6.66 7.05
N SER A 58 -14.12 -6.98 8.31
CA SER A 58 -15.49 -7.36 8.66
C SER A 58 -16.50 -6.22 8.43
N ILE A 59 -16.13 -4.99 8.76
CA ILE A 59 -17.00 -3.82 8.56
C ILE A 59 -17.24 -3.59 7.07
N LEU A 60 -16.18 -3.62 6.27
CA LEU A 60 -16.28 -3.40 4.82
C LEU A 60 -16.99 -4.54 4.10
N GLU A 61 -16.74 -5.80 4.49
CA GLU A 61 -17.47 -6.97 3.97
C GLU A 61 -18.97 -6.79 4.15
N LYS A 62 -19.40 -6.47 5.37
CA LYS A 62 -20.83 -6.28 5.69
C LYS A 62 -21.42 -5.06 5.00
N LYS A 63 -20.70 -3.93 5.00
CA LYS A 63 -21.17 -2.67 4.42
C LYS A 63 -21.44 -2.78 2.92
N TYR A 64 -20.60 -3.51 2.20
CA TYR A 64 -20.68 -3.62 0.75
C TYR A 64 -21.20 -4.97 0.26
N ASP A 65 -21.54 -5.89 1.15
CA ASP A 65 -21.84 -7.31 0.84
C ASP A 65 -20.78 -7.90 -0.10
N ALA A 66 -19.51 -7.66 0.22
CA ALA A 66 -18.36 -7.88 -0.66
C ALA A 66 -17.52 -9.10 -0.23
N THR A 67 -16.68 -9.58 -1.14
CA THR A 67 -15.64 -10.56 -0.84
C THR A 67 -14.32 -9.85 -0.56
N ILE A 68 -13.60 -10.27 0.48
CA ILE A 68 -12.29 -9.69 0.81
C ILE A 68 -11.20 -10.36 -0.02
N PHE A 69 -10.44 -9.57 -0.78
CA PHE A 69 -9.21 -10.01 -1.42
C PHE A 69 -8.02 -9.29 -0.79
N SER A 70 -7.01 -10.05 -0.37
CA SER A 70 -5.73 -9.45 0.04
C SER A 70 -4.86 -9.16 -1.17
N PHE A 71 -3.99 -8.16 -1.05
CA PHE A 71 -3.03 -7.84 -2.08
C PHE A 71 -1.67 -7.46 -1.51
N ILE A 72 -0.62 -7.61 -2.32
CA ILE A 72 0.66 -6.96 -2.09
C ILE A 72 0.76 -5.72 -3.00
N PRO A 73 1.16 -4.55 -2.49
CA PRO A 73 1.16 -3.31 -3.27
C PRO A 73 2.19 -3.34 -4.42
N ASN A 74 3.27 -4.07 -4.23
CA ASN A 74 4.32 -4.23 -5.23
C ASN A 74 4.84 -5.66 -5.31
N VAL A 75 5.52 -5.99 -6.40
CA VAL A 75 6.19 -7.29 -6.58
C VAL A 75 7.68 -7.18 -6.33
N PRO A 76 8.31 -8.19 -5.76
CA PRO A 76 9.76 -8.25 -5.69
C PRO A 76 10.38 -8.13 -7.09
N ARG A 77 11.36 -7.24 -7.25
CA ARG A 77 12.02 -7.00 -8.54
C ARG A 77 12.92 -8.15 -8.99
N SER A 78 13.40 -8.96 -8.04
CA SER A 78 14.26 -10.09 -8.32
C SER A 78 13.46 -11.37 -8.58
N PHE A 79 13.86 -12.14 -9.58
CA PHE A 79 13.28 -13.46 -9.88
C PHE A 79 13.29 -14.39 -8.65
N PHE A 80 14.42 -14.44 -7.94
CA PHE A 80 14.56 -15.25 -6.72
C PHE A 80 13.52 -14.85 -5.65
N LYS A 81 13.32 -13.55 -5.43
CA LYS A 81 12.31 -13.07 -4.47
C LYS A 81 10.88 -13.38 -4.92
N LYS A 82 10.60 -13.39 -6.23
CA LYS A 82 9.30 -13.83 -6.78
C LYS A 82 9.05 -15.30 -6.50
N SER A 83 10.02 -16.16 -6.80
CA SER A 83 9.94 -17.59 -6.51
C SER A 83 9.74 -17.87 -5.03
N MET A 84 10.41 -17.11 -4.15
CA MET A 84 10.20 -17.17 -2.70
C MET A 84 8.78 -16.78 -2.28
N TRP A 85 8.13 -15.82 -2.97
CA TRP A 85 6.73 -15.49 -2.70
C TRP A 85 5.79 -16.63 -3.12
N GLU A 86 6.03 -17.25 -4.27
CA GLU A 86 5.24 -18.41 -4.71
C GLU A 86 5.40 -19.59 -3.73
N LEU A 87 6.62 -19.87 -3.28
CA LEU A 87 6.86 -20.87 -2.24
C LEU A 87 6.10 -20.54 -0.95
N ARG A 88 6.13 -19.29 -0.49
CA ARG A 88 5.37 -18.86 0.69
C ARG A 88 3.87 -19.07 0.53
N ARG A 89 3.36 -18.83 -0.67
CA ARG A 89 1.94 -19.06 -1.00
C ARG A 89 1.58 -20.54 -0.92
N ILE A 90 2.44 -21.41 -1.48
CA ILE A 90 2.23 -22.87 -1.51
C ILE A 90 2.37 -23.48 -0.10
N PHE A 91 3.43 -23.14 0.63
CA PHE A 91 3.75 -23.71 1.94
C PHE A 91 3.00 -23.06 3.12
N GLY A 92 2.04 -22.20 2.87
CA GLY A 92 1.16 -21.69 3.94
C GLY A 92 1.81 -20.61 4.80
N TYR A 93 2.29 -19.53 4.17
CA TYR A 93 2.81 -18.36 4.84
C TYR A 93 1.87 -17.88 5.97
N LYS A 94 2.42 -17.66 7.19
CA LYS A 94 1.62 -17.43 8.40
C LYS A 94 0.66 -16.25 8.26
N THR A 95 1.11 -15.13 7.67
CA THR A 95 0.27 -13.95 7.46
C THR A 95 -0.92 -14.26 6.57
N LEU A 96 -0.75 -15.03 5.49
CA LEU A 96 -1.87 -15.48 4.65
C LEU A 96 -2.86 -16.36 5.42
N ARG A 97 -2.36 -17.23 6.32
CA ARG A 97 -3.24 -18.06 7.17
C ARG A 97 -4.06 -17.21 8.13
N ILE A 98 -3.44 -16.14 8.67
CA ILE A 98 -4.14 -15.19 9.54
C ILE A 98 -5.17 -14.40 8.72
N PHE A 99 -4.82 -13.84 7.57
CA PHE A 99 -5.75 -13.12 6.71
C PHE A 99 -6.93 -14.00 6.24
N LYS A 100 -6.67 -15.25 5.87
CA LYS A 100 -7.73 -16.22 5.56
C LYS A 100 -8.67 -16.46 6.75
N SER A 101 -8.21 -16.33 7.99
CA SER A 101 -9.04 -16.56 9.16
C SER A 101 -10.11 -15.50 9.36
N PHE A 102 -9.94 -14.29 8.79
CA PHE A 102 -10.94 -13.23 8.82
C PHE A 102 -11.53 -12.89 7.44
N GLY A 103 -11.62 -13.90 6.57
CA GLY A 103 -12.46 -13.81 5.38
C GLY A 103 -11.73 -13.55 4.06
N THR A 104 -10.40 -13.40 4.05
CA THR A 104 -9.68 -13.25 2.78
C THR A 104 -9.77 -14.52 1.92
N ASP A 105 -10.35 -14.39 0.73
CA ASP A 105 -10.45 -15.50 -0.24
C ASP A 105 -9.16 -15.64 -1.07
N ARG A 106 -8.64 -14.55 -1.62
CA ARG A 106 -7.51 -14.58 -2.55
C ARG A 106 -6.43 -13.56 -2.22
N LEU A 107 -5.21 -13.86 -2.69
CA LEU A 107 -4.09 -12.93 -2.72
C LEU A 107 -3.84 -12.46 -4.17
N ILE A 108 -3.90 -11.14 -4.37
CA ILE A 108 -3.55 -10.47 -5.61
C ILE A 108 -2.06 -10.13 -5.58
N ILE A 109 -1.34 -10.61 -6.58
CA ILE A 109 0.07 -10.28 -6.82
C ILE A 109 0.15 -9.55 -8.16
N PRO A 110 0.60 -8.29 -8.22
CA PRO A 110 0.71 -7.53 -9.45
C PRO A 110 1.51 -8.30 -10.52
N SER A 111 0.91 -8.50 -11.68
CA SER A 111 1.53 -9.17 -12.82
C SER A 111 1.06 -8.54 -14.12
N LEU A 112 2.00 -8.17 -14.99
CA LEU A 112 1.69 -7.50 -16.25
C LEU A 112 1.41 -8.52 -17.35
N SER A 113 0.24 -8.39 -17.98
CA SER A 113 -0.10 -9.09 -19.23
C SER A 113 0.69 -8.51 -20.42
N GLY A 114 0.61 -9.17 -21.58
CA GLY A 114 1.23 -8.67 -22.81
C GLY A 114 0.81 -7.23 -23.15
N PRO A 115 -0.50 -6.94 -23.26
CA PRO A 115 -1.00 -5.58 -23.50
C PRO A 115 -0.53 -4.56 -22.47
N MET A 116 -0.55 -4.89 -21.18
CA MET A 116 -0.03 -3.99 -20.13
C MET A 116 1.45 -3.67 -20.29
N LYS A 117 2.28 -4.62 -20.75
CA LYS A 117 3.71 -4.37 -20.99
C LYS A 117 3.92 -3.37 -22.12
N ILE A 118 3.09 -3.41 -23.16
CA ILE A 118 3.10 -2.43 -24.25
C ILE A 118 2.73 -1.07 -23.71
N GLU A 119 1.61 -0.96 -22.99
CA GLU A 119 1.16 0.28 -22.37
C GLU A 119 2.22 0.90 -21.42
N VAL A 120 2.87 0.09 -20.59
CA VAL A 120 3.99 0.52 -19.74
C VAL A 120 5.13 1.11 -20.56
N ASN A 121 5.47 0.49 -21.69
CA ASN A 121 6.53 0.99 -22.55
C ASN A 121 6.16 2.34 -23.19
N ASP A 122 4.94 2.45 -23.69
CA ASP A 122 4.44 3.69 -24.32
C ASP A 122 4.38 4.86 -23.33
N ILE A 123 3.85 4.63 -22.12
CA ILE A 123 3.84 5.64 -21.06
C ILE A 123 5.27 6.01 -20.67
N PHE A 124 6.15 5.03 -20.51
CA PHE A 124 7.54 5.27 -20.15
C PHE A 124 8.26 6.14 -21.19
N GLN A 125 8.16 5.82 -22.48
CA GLN A 125 8.81 6.60 -23.54
C GLN A 125 8.29 8.03 -23.59
N LYS A 126 6.98 8.22 -23.45
CA LYS A 126 6.36 9.56 -23.41
C LYS A 126 6.82 10.38 -22.19
N LYS A 127 6.91 9.76 -21.01
CA LYS A 127 7.17 10.50 -19.76
C LYS A 127 8.66 10.76 -19.51
N ILE A 128 9.55 9.80 -19.84
CA ILE A 128 10.98 9.94 -19.57
C ILE A 128 11.62 11.11 -20.29
N SER A 129 11.12 11.49 -21.47
CA SER A 129 11.62 12.62 -22.23
C SER A 129 11.37 13.98 -21.59
N PHE A 130 10.33 14.10 -20.75
CA PHE A 130 9.93 15.32 -20.06
C PHE A 130 10.58 15.49 -18.69
N ILE A 131 11.10 14.42 -18.08
CA ILE A 131 11.72 14.49 -16.76
C ILE A 131 13.16 14.95 -16.90
N LYS A 132 13.45 16.20 -16.56
CA LYS A 132 14.78 16.82 -16.59
C LYS A 132 15.25 17.26 -15.22
N THR A 133 14.32 17.64 -14.36
CA THR A 133 14.56 18.15 -13.01
C THR A 133 13.82 17.31 -11.96
N LYS A 134 14.18 17.52 -10.70
CA LYS A 134 13.46 16.95 -9.57
C LYS A 134 11.98 17.34 -9.61
N ASP A 135 11.70 18.60 -9.86
CA ASP A 135 10.33 19.13 -9.91
C ASP A 135 9.51 18.48 -11.02
N ASP A 136 10.10 18.21 -12.20
CA ASP A 136 9.43 17.47 -13.27
C ASP A 136 9.03 16.06 -12.80
N LEU A 137 9.92 15.41 -12.03
CA LEU A 137 9.64 14.09 -11.49
C LEU A 137 8.57 14.14 -10.40
N GLU A 138 8.69 15.04 -9.42
CA GLU A 138 7.75 15.13 -8.30
C GLU A 138 6.33 15.50 -8.77
N ASN A 139 6.21 16.27 -9.85
CA ASN A 139 4.92 16.63 -10.46
C ASN A 139 4.44 15.66 -11.56
N LEU A 140 5.10 14.50 -11.70
CA LEU A 140 4.74 13.53 -12.72
C LEU A 140 3.34 12.95 -12.48
N THR A 141 2.47 13.13 -13.48
CA THR A 141 1.14 12.52 -13.50
C THR A 141 1.04 11.39 -14.53
N ILE A 142 0.30 10.34 -14.20
CA ILE A 142 -0.05 9.23 -15.09
C ILE A 142 -1.55 8.99 -14.93
N PHE A 143 -2.30 8.88 -16.01
CA PHE A 143 -3.77 8.83 -16.01
C PHE A 143 -4.44 10.03 -15.29
N GLY A 144 -3.78 11.19 -15.29
CA GLY A 144 -4.25 12.38 -14.57
C GLY A 144 -4.04 12.34 -13.05
N ILE A 145 -3.38 11.32 -12.52
CA ILE A 145 -3.12 11.13 -11.09
C ILE A 145 -1.65 11.44 -10.80
N LEU A 146 -1.39 12.20 -9.74
CA LEU A 146 -0.04 12.50 -9.28
C LEU A 146 0.61 11.25 -8.67
N PHE A 147 1.76 10.86 -9.20
CA PHE A 147 2.57 9.74 -8.70
C PHE A 147 4.04 10.08 -8.54
N GLY A 148 4.45 11.24 -9.01
CA GLY A 148 5.86 11.62 -9.05
C GLY A 148 6.51 11.64 -7.69
N ASP A 149 5.84 12.19 -6.68
CA ASP A 149 6.26 12.19 -5.28
C ASP A 149 6.46 10.77 -4.73
N LEU A 150 5.54 9.85 -5.02
CA LEU A 150 5.67 8.45 -4.60
C LEU A 150 6.84 7.74 -5.28
N ILE A 151 7.07 8.03 -6.57
CA ILE A 151 8.17 7.44 -7.34
C ILE A 151 9.50 7.95 -6.79
N TYR A 152 9.59 9.26 -6.51
CA TYR A 152 10.77 9.90 -5.94
C TYR A 152 11.12 9.29 -4.58
N ASP A 153 10.19 9.35 -3.63
CA ASP A 153 10.39 8.83 -2.28
C ASP A 153 10.70 7.33 -2.26
N TYR A 154 10.02 6.56 -3.13
CA TYR A 154 10.26 5.13 -3.24
C TYR A 154 11.66 4.83 -3.78
N TYR A 155 12.18 5.63 -4.70
CA TYR A 155 13.56 5.50 -5.18
C TYR A 155 14.56 5.70 -4.03
N LEU A 156 14.47 6.82 -3.32
CA LEU A 156 15.37 7.14 -2.21
C LEU A 156 15.34 6.05 -1.14
N ASN A 157 14.13 5.63 -0.74
CA ASN A 157 13.98 4.58 0.27
C ASN A 157 14.51 3.20 -0.19
N TYR A 158 14.29 2.83 -1.45
CA TYR A 158 14.68 1.52 -1.96
C TYR A 158 16.19 1.39 -2.16
N TYR A 159 16.83 2.42 -2.71
CA TYR A 159 18.26 2.42 -3.00
C TYR A 159 19.11 2.96 -1.86
N LYS A 160 18.49 3.61 -0.87
CA LYS A 160 19.18 4.29 0.24
C LYS A 160 20.13 5.37 -0.23
N GLU A 161 19.73 6.09 -1.27
CA GLU A 161 20.47 7.21 -1.86
C GLU A 161 19.84 8.54 -1.42
N PRO A 162 20.64 9.59 -1.17
CA PRO A 162 20.12 10.89 -0.76
C PRO A 162 19.46 11.66 -1.92
N GLU A 163 19.86 11.35 -3.15
CA GLU A 163 19.41 12.03 -4.37
C GLU A 163 19.22 11.05 -5.53
N ILE A 164 18.52 11.50 -6.56
CA ILE A 164 18.29 10.74 -7.79
C ILE A 164 19.13 11.31 -8.94
N ASP A 165 19.98 10.47 -9.55
CA ASP A 165 20.52 10.75 -10.88
C ASP A 165 19.48 10.36 -11.92
N LEU A 166 18.76 11.37 -12.44
CA LEU A 166 17.70 11.22 -13.44
C LEU A 166 18.19 10.66 -14.79
N SER A 167 19.49 10.78 -15.09
CA SER A 167 20.12 10.24 -16.30
C SER A 167 20.44 8.75 -16.19
N SER A 168 20.51 8.21 -14.98
CA SER A 168 21.00 6.87 -14.68
C SER A 168 20.08 5.77 -15.23
N LYS A 169 20.71 4.66 -15.63
CA LYS A 169 19.99 3.42 -15.98
C LYS A 169 19.13 2.91 -14.78
N LYS A 170 19.61 3.13 -13.56
CA LYS A 170 18.94 2.76 -12.32
C LYS A 170 17.60 3.49 -12.19
N PHE A 171 17.57 4.81 -12.39
CA PHE A 171 16.35 5.60 -12.38
C PHE A 171 15.37 5.16 -13.47
N ARG A 172 15.85 4.98 -14.70
CA ARG A 172 15.00 4.51 -15.81
C ARG A 172 14.33 3.17 -15.52
N GLN A 173 15.04 2.24 -14.92
CA GLN A 173 14.49 0.95 -14.49
C GLN A 173 13.47 1.10 -13.36
N HIS A 174 13.73 1.99 -12.40
CA HIS A 174 12.83 2.28 -11.30
C HIS A 174 11.53 2.91 -11.80
N LEU A 175 11.61 3.94 -12.64
CA LEU A 175 10.46 4.60 -13.25
C LEU A 175 9.59 3.60 -14.01
N ARG A 176 10.20 2.78 -14.89
CA ARG A 176 9.48 1.75 -15.63
C ARG A 176 8.78 0.74 -14.72
N PHE A 177 9.42 0.36 -13.62
CA PHE A 177 8.82 -0.54 -12.63
C PHE A 177 7.61 0.12 -11.95
N CYS A 178 7.70 1.38 -11.53
CA CYS A 178 6.60 2.10 -10.92
C CYS A 178 5.42 2.30 -11.90
N ILE A 179 5.71 2.65 -13.16
CA ILE A 179 4.68 2.72 -14.21
C ILE A 179 3.98 1.36 -14.35
N GLY A 180 4.73 0.25 -14.27
CA GLY A 180 4.15 -1.10 -14.30
C GLY A 180 3.17 -1.37 -13.16
N LEU A 181 3.47 -0.91 -11.95
CA LEU A 181 2.54 -1.01 -10.83
C LEU A 181 1.29 -0.14 -11.04
N ILE A 182 1.47 1.08 -11.54
CA ILE A 182 0.36 2.01 -11.82
C ILE A 182 -0.56 1.44 -12.90
N VAL A 183 -0.03 0.95 -14.00
CA VAL A 183 -0.83 0.32 -15.08
C VAL A 183 -1.58 -0.90 -14.55
N PHE A 184 -0.92 -1.77 -13.78
CA PHE A 184 -1.57 -2.94 -13.20
C PHE A 184 -2.75 -2.54 -12.32
N TRP A 185 -2.53 -1.66 -11.33
CA TRP A 185 -3.58 -1.28 -10.38
C TRP A 185 -4.71 -0.50 -11.03
N ASN A 186 -4.39 0.38 -11.99
CA ASN A 186 -5.41 1.10 -12.75
C ASN A 186 -6.31 0.13 -13.53
N SER A 187 -5.71 -0.80 -14.25
CA SER A 187 -6.46 -1.84 -14.98
C SER A 187 -7.24 -2.75 -14.03
N TYR A 188 -6.64 -3.16 -12.91
CA TYR A 188 -7.32 -4.04 -11.96
C TYR A 188 -8.55 -3.39 -11.35
N ILE A 189 -8.43 -2.16 -10.84
CA ILE A 189 -9.54 -1.43 -10.21
C ILE A 189 -10.64 -1.11 -11.23
N LYS A 190 -10.26 -0.72 -12.46
CA LYS A 190 -11.21 -0.40 -13.52
C LYS A 190 -12.03 -1.62 -13.99
N ASN A 191 -11.42 -2.81 -14.02
CA ASN A 191 -12.03 -4.01 -14.62
C ASN A 191 -12.66 -4.96 -13.59
N ASN A 192 -12.64 -4.59 -12.30
CA ASN A 192 -13.28 -5.39 -11.25
C ASN A 192 -14.22 -4.51 -10.43
N ASP A 193 -15.28 -5.09 -9.89
CA ASP A 193 -16.23 -4.36 -9.03
C ASP A 193 -15.65 -4.13 -7.63
N VAL A 194 -14.65 -3.24 -7.53
CA VAL A 194 -14.01 -2.86 -6.26
C VAL A 194 -14.87 -1.81 -5.57
N LYS A 195 -15.22 -2.02 -4.30
CA LYS A 195 -16.03 -1.09 -3.49
C LYS A 195 -15.21 -0.30 -2.47
N ALA A 196 -14.10 -0.83 -2.02
CA ALA A 196 -13.21 -0.15 -1.09
C ALA A 196 -11.81 -0.76 -1.11
N ILE A 197 -10.83 0.01 -0.65
CA ILE A 197 -9.46 -0.45 -0.49
C ILE A 197 -8.90 -0.01 0.87
N SER A 198 -8.12 -0.89 1.52
CA SER A 198 -7.34 -0.55 2.71
C SER A 198 -5.86 -0.82 2.46
N VAL A 199 -5.03 0.19 2.73
CA VAL A 199 -3.58 0.17 2.59
C VAL A 199 -2.92 0.32 3.96
N SER A 200 -1.68 -0.14 4.08
CA SER A 200 -0.89 0.01 5.31
C SER A 200 -0.18 1.37 5.39
N HIS A 201 0.17 1.93 4.25
CA HIS A 201 0.93 3.18 4.14
C HIS A 201 0.46 4.02 2.96
N THR A 202 0.52 5.34 3.11
CA THR A 202 0.18 6.32 2.07
C THR A 202 1.40 6.92 1.38
N VAL A 203 2.55 6.24 1.49
CA VAL A 203 3.84 6.64 0.89
C VAL A 203 4.41 5.52 0.04
N TYR A 204 5.38 5.84 -0.79
CA TYR A 204 6.05 4.90 -1.69
C TYR A 204 5.07 4.17 -2.63
N SER A 205 5.44 2.98 -3.07
CA SER A 205 4.59 2.14 -3.92
C SER A 205 3.33 1.62 -3.23
N ASN A 206 3.27 1.67 -1.90
CA ASN A 206 2.10 1.23 -1.12
C ASN A 206 0.88 2.12 -1.34
N ALA A 207 1.11 3.42 -1.62
CA ALA A 207 0.05 4.37 -1.88
C ALA A 207 -0.54 4.31 -3.31
N ILE A 208 0.11 3.63 -4.26
CA ILE A 208 -0.34 3.58 -5.65
C ILE A 208 -1.80 3.08 -5.77
N PRO A 209 -2.17 1.94 -5.16
CA PRO A 209 -3.54 1.43 -5.26
C PRO A 209 -4.58 2.39 -4.69
N SER A 210 -4.30 3.03 -3.53
CA SER A 210 -5.24 3.96 -2.88
C SER A 210 -5.41 5.26 -3.68
N ARG A 211 -4.35 5.81 -4.28
CA ARG A 211 -4.47 6.99 -5.15
C ARG A 211 -5.31 6.71 -6.40
N ILE A 212 -5.16 5.53 -6.99
CA ILE A 212 -5.98 5.12 -8.12
C ILE A 212 -7.43 4.93 -7.68
N ALA A 213 -7.68 4.26 -6.55
CA ALA A 213 -9.03 4.09 -6.02
C ALA A 213 -9.71 5.44 -5.75
N ASN A 214 -9.01 6.39 -5.12
CA ASN A 214 -9.51 7.74 -4.90
C ASN A 214 -9.87 8.46 -6.21
N ASN A 215 -9.13 8.24 -7.29
CA ASN A 215 -9.45 8.84 -8.59
C ASN A 215 -10.75 8.29 -9.20
N TYR A 216 -11.11 7.06 -8.85
CA TYR A 216 -12.39 6.42 -9.20
C TYR A 216 -13.48 6.64 -8.14
N ASP A 217 -13.28 7.59 -7.21
CA ASP A 217 -14.21 7.91 -6.11
C ASP A 217 -14.53 6.70 -5.21
N LEU A 218 -13.60 5.74 -5.14
CA LEU A 218 -13.74 4.59 -4.27
C LEU A 218 -13.19 4.91 -2.88
N PRO A 219 -13.89 4.55 -1.80
CA PRO A 219 -13.41 4.72 -0.44
C PRO A 219 -12.08 4.01 -0.23
N SER A 220 -11.07 4.78 0.18
CA SER A 220 -9.73 4.31 0.46
C SER A 220 -9.37 4.60 1.90
N TYR A 221 -8.75 3.65 2.57
CA TYR A 221 -8.42 3.77 3.98
C TYR A 221 -6.94 3.44 4.20
N GLN A 222 -6.30 4.16 5.11
CA GLN A 222 -5.11 3.66 5.77
C GLN A 222 -5.49 3.13 7.14
N THR A 223 -5.25 1.84 7.37
CA THR A 223 -5.50 1.19 8.66
C THR A 223 -4.18 1.02 9.41
N THR A 224 -4.12 1.56 10.62
CA THR A 224 -2.98 1.43 11.54
C THR A 224 -3.37 0.59 12.75
N VAL A 225 -2.50 0.52 13.77
CA VAL A 225 -2.81 -0.16 15.05
C VAL A 225 -3.93 0.55 15.79
N GLU A 226 -3.91 1.88 15.80
CA GLU A 226 -4.73 2.73 16.65
C GLU A 226 -5.82 3.46 15.87
N ASP A 227 -5.54 3.79 14.58
CA ASP A 227 -6.39 4.67 13.79
C ASP A 227 -6.77 4.08 12.42
N ILE A 228 -7.88 4.59 11.89
CA ILE A 228 -8.32 4.36 10.52
C ILE A 228 -8.55 5.73 9.88
N PHE A 229 -7.77 6.04 8.85
CA PHE A 229 -7.86 7.27 8.11
C PHE A 229 -8.60 7.07 6.79
N LEU A 230 -9.65 7.84 6.58
CA LEU A 230 -10.27 7.94 5.25
C LEU A 230 -9.39 8.83 4.36
N LEU A 231 -8.99 8.28 3.22
CA LEU A 231 -8.20 8.96 2.20
C LEU A 231 -9.15 9.47 1.10
N THR A 232 -8.89 10.68 0.62
CA THR A 232 -9.65 11.32 -0.44
C THR A 232 -8.71 11.97 -1.45
N LYS A 233 -9.25 12.53 -2.54
CA LYS A 233 -8.47 13.31 -3.52
C LYS A 233 -7.74 14.51 -2.85
N ASP A 234 -8.35 15.09 -1.82
CA ASP A 234 -7.80 16.22 -1.07
C ASP A 234 -6.96 15.80 0.14
N ARG A 235 -7.11 14.55 0.58
CA ARG A 235 -6.39 13.95 1.69
C ARG A 235 -5.67 12.68 1.23
N LEU A 236 -4.53 12.85 0.56
CA LEU A 236 -3.75 11.73 0.03
C LEU A 236 -2.93 10.99 1.09
N PHE A 237 -2.67 11.63 2.23
CA PHE A 237 -1.84 11.11 3.32
C PHE A 237 -2.65 10.97 4.61
N ALA A 238 -2.35 9.92 5.38
CA ALA A 238 -3.04 9.64 6.64
C ALA A 238 -2.71 10.69 7.72
N PHE A 239 -1.43 10.94 7.93
CA PHE A 239 -0.94 11.85 8.97
C PHE A 239 -0.73 13.24 8.40
N THR A 240 -1.83 14.00 8.27
CA THR A 240 -1.82 15.38 7.72
C THR A 240 -2.01 16.45 8.76
N GLU A 241 -2.17 16.10 10.04
CA GLU A 241 -2.43 17.03 11.13
C GLU A 241 -1.32 18.07 11.27
N PHE A 242 -0.11 17.69 10.89
CA PHE A 242 1.07 18.57 10.96
C PHE A 242 1.34 19.35 9.67
N LYS A 243 0.54 19.17 8.63
CA LYS A 243 0.74 19.85 7.33
C LYS A 243 0.76 21.37 7.48
N ASP A 244 -0.14 21.89 8.29
CA ASP A 244 -0.36 23.31 8.47
C ASP A 244 0.26 23.84 9.78
N PHE A 245 1.21 23.07 10.39
CA PHE A 245 1.79 23.41 11.70
C PHE A 245 2.38 24.83 11.75
N ARG A 246 2.93 25.33 10.64
CA ARG A 246 3.50 26.67 10.58
C ARG A 246 2.44 27.76 10.72
N SER A 247 1.35 27.63 9.98
CA SER A 247 0.23 28.59 10.05
C SER A 247 -0.49 28.48 11.40
N VAL A 248 -0.72 27.26 11.89
CA VAL A 248 -1.28 27.02 13.22
C VAL A 248 -0.39 27.65 14.28
N PHE A 249 0.91 27.40 14.26
CA PHE A 249 1.86 28.01 15.22
C PHE A 249 1.88 29.54 15.12
N GLN A 250 1.87 30.10 13.91
CA GLN A 250 1.82 31.56 13.71
C GLN A 250 0.58 32.20 14.32
N ASN A 251 -0.55 31.50 14.33
CA ASN A 251 -1.82 31.99 14.85
C ASN A 251 -2.02 31.72 16.36
N LEU A 252 -1.12 30.99 17.02
CA LEU A 252 -1.19 30.76 18.45
C LEU A 252 -0.96 32.08 19.25
N PRO A 253 -1.63 32.25 20.41
CA PRO A 253 -1.35 33.35 21.35
C PRO A 253 0.13 33.38 21.76
N ALA A 254 0.65 34.60 21.95
CA ALA A 254 2.09 34.80 22.25
C ALA A 254 2.57 34.07 23.52
N ASN A 255 1.71 33.95 24.52
CA ASN A 255 2.00 33.21 25.76
C ASN A 255 2.17 31.71 25.49
N ILE A 256 1.30 31.09 24.67
CA ILE A 256 1.37 29.68 24.30
C ILE A 256 2.62 29.40 23.48
N LYS A 257 2.96 30.29 22.51
CA LYS A 257 4.22 30.18 21.76
C LYS A 257 5.44 30.16 22.69
N ARG A 258 5.51 31.10 23.62
CA ARG A 258 6.62 31.18 24.56
C ARG A 258 6.77 29.95 25.43
N GLN A 259 5.65 29.42 25.96
CA GLN A 259 5.63 28.18 26.74
C GLN A 259 6.11 26.98 25.91
N GLY A 260 5.63 26.84 24.67
CA GLY A 260 6.06 25.78 23.78
C GLY A 260 7.55 25.85 23.41
N ILE A 261 8.06 27.03 23.12
CA ILE A 261 9.50 27.25 22.84
C ILE A 261 10.35 26.95 24.07
N SER A 262 9.90 27.33 25.27
CA SER A 262 10.61 27.02 26.51
C SER A 262 10.74 25.51 26.72
N LYS A 263 9.61 24.78 26.62
CA LYS A 263 9.59 23.32 26.73
C LYS A 263 10.43 22.59 25.68
N ALA A 264 10.55 23.15 24.50
CA ALA A 264 11.35 22.53 23.42
C ALA A 264 12.87 22.74 23.62
N LYS A 265 13.28 23.57 24.56
CA LYS A 265 14.70 23.82 24.91
C LYS A 265 15.18 22.98 26.11
N GLU A 266 14.28 22.37 26.85
CA GLU A 266 14.50 21.39 27.90
C GLU A 266 14.82 20.01 27.31
#